data_ca3502b192a329183bbf44a860ed1e19
#
_entry.id   ca3502b192a329183bbf44a860ed1e19
#
_cell.length_a   1.000
_cell.length_b   1.000
_cell.length_c   1.000
_cell.angle_alpha   90.00
_cell.angle_beta   90.00
_cell.angle_gamma   90.00
#
_symmetry.space_group_name_H-M   'P 1'
#
loop_
_entity.id
_entity.type
_entity.pdbx_description
1 polymer ?
#
loop_
_entity_poly.entity_id
_entity_poly.type
_entity_poly.pdbx_seq_one_letter_code
_entity_poly.pdbx_strand_id
1 'polypeptide(L)'
;MDSYINKLKNDTPILSQVYFSNLLDGSMSFEVFKRSQADFYSAVCYFSRPMFLLCSRMENYADRTIILENILDEHGNGDIKDSHGETYKNYLLNLGINKNDIYKEFNHSAVSNFYSIVNQTVENDKIETAIAMYGIMEDRYSEISLCIASSLINNNWLKKDQLSHYTTHKKLDTYHAELFYKLVRNKWTEEIYRENIKKGLQLGNKIVFDMFNNLLKEK
;
A
#
# COMPACT_ATOMS: atom_id res chain seq x y z
N MET A 1 -6.50 13.65 15.67
CA MET A 1 -6.08 12.99 14.42
C MET A 1 -6.90 11.71 14.18
N ASP A 2 -6.96 10.79 15.12
CA ASP A 2 -7.60 9.48 14.95
C ASP A 2 -9.08 9.54 14.56
N SER A 3 -9.85 10.46 15.16
CA SER A 3 -11.24 10.69 14.77
C SER A 3 -11.38 11.18 13.31
N TYR A 4 -10.41 11.93 12.81
CA TYR A 4 -10.38 12.35 11.41
C TYR A 4 -10.04 11.20 10.47
N ILE A 5 -9.06 10.35 10.84
CA ILE A 5 -8.71 9.15 10.08
C ILE A 5 -9.93 8.21 10.00
N ASN A 6 -10.58 7.94 11.13
CA ASN A 6 -11.78 7.11 11.17
C ASN A 6 -12.91 7.68 10.30
N LYS A 7 -13.13 9.00 10.35
CA LYS A 7 -14.10 9.65 9.48
C LYS A 7 -13.74 9.47 8.00
N LEU A 8 -12.48 9.73 7.61
CA LEU A 8 -12.01 9.56 6.24
C LEU A 8 -12.22 8.13 5.74
N LYS A 9 -11.92 7.13 6.59
CA LYS A 9 -12.12 5.71 6.28
C LYS A 9 -13.60 5.37 6.11
N ASN A 10 -14.46 5.89 6.94
CA ASN A 10 -15.92 5.68 6.87
C ASN A 10 -16.55 6.37 5.66
N ASP A 11 -16.05 7.55 5.28
CA ASP A 11 -16.53 8.30 4.11
C ASP A 11 -16.11 7.63 2.78
N THR A 12 -15.07 6.77 2.83
CA THR A 12 -14.52 6.05 1.67
C THR A 12 -14.33 4.56 1.97
N PRO A 13 -15.41 3.81 2.26
CA PRO A 13 -15.28 2.40 2.61
C PRO A 13 -14.73 1.59 1.43
N ILE A 14 -13.97 0.53 1.74
CA ILE A 14 -13.36 -0.33 0.71
C ILE A 14 -14.42 -0.93 -0.23
N LEU A 15 -15.59 -1.25 0.30
CA LEU A 15 -16.71 -1.81 -0.48
C LEU A 15 -17.32 -0.83 -1.49
N SER A 16 -17.07 0.48 -1.35
CA SER A 16 -17.49 1.47 -2.33
C SER A 16 -16.53 1.60 -3.52
N GLN A 17 -15.38 0.93 -3.46
CA GLN A 17 -14.38 0.95 -4.50
C GLN A 17 -14.65 -0.15 -5.53
N VAL A 18 -14.72 0.21 -6.81
CA VAL A 18 -15.15 -0.70 -7.88
C VAL A 18 -14.31 -1.97 -7.96
N TYR A 19 -12.99 -1.87 -7.75
CA TYR A 19 -12.13 -3.04 -7.72
C TYR A 19 -12.57 -4.04 -6.65
N PHE A 20 -12.76 -3.59 -5.44
CA PHE A 20 -13.06 -4.46 -4.30
C PHE A 20 -14.52 -4.91 -4.25
N SER A 21 -15.46 -4.07 -4.70
CA SER A 21 -16.86 -4.51 -4.85
C SER A 21 -16.97 -5.64 -5.86
N ASN A 22 -16.35 -5.51 -7.05
CA ASN A 22 -16.36 -6.55 -8.07
C ASN A 22 -15.65 -7.84 -7.63
N LEU A 23 -14.60 -7.71 -6.82
CA LEU A 23 -13.90 -8.86 -6.26
C LEU A 23 -14.76 -9.63 -5.25
N LEU A 24 -15.53 -8.91 -4.42
CA LEU A 24 -16.32 -9.49 -3.34
C LEU A 24 -17.67 -10.03 -3.79
N ASP A 25 -18.33 -9.40 -4.77
CA ASP A 25 -19.62 -9.83 -5.31
C ASP A 25 -19.49 -10.93 -6.39
N GLY A 26 -18.25 -11.27 -6.77
CA GLY A 26 -17.94 -12.32 -7.76
C GLY A 26 -18.08 -11.87 -9.21
N SER A 27 -18.31 -10.59 -9.49
CA SER A 27 -18.37 -10.07 -10.86
C SER A 27 -16.98 -9.94 -11.52
N MET A 28 -15.90 -9.90 -10.72
CA MET A 28 -14.54 -9.95 -11.23
C MET A 28 -14.13 -11.38 -11.60
N SER A 29 -13.76 -11.61 -12.85
CA SER A 29 -13.24 -12.91 -13.26
C SER A 29 -11.84 -13.16 -12.70
N PHE A 30 -11.47 -14.45 -12.54
CA PHE A 30 -10.14 -14.83 -12.08
C PHE A 30 -9.02 -14.28 -12.95
N GLU A 31 -9.20 -14.25 -14.28
CA GLU A 31 -8.19 -13.75 -15.22
C GLU A 31 -7.99 -12.22 -15.10
N VAL A 32 -9.06 -11.45 -14.89
CA VAL A 32 -8.96 -10.01 -14.62
C VAL A 32 -8.23 -9.76 -13.30
N PHE A 33 -8.61 -10.50 -12.25
CA PHE A 33 -7.92 -10.43 -10.96
C PHE A 33 -6.44 -10.77 -11.10
N LYS A 34 -6.11 -11.90 -11.68
CA LYS A 34 -4.75 -12.40 -11.89
C LYS A 34 -3.87 -11.39 -12.64
N ARG A 35 -4.40 -10.80 -13.73
CA ARG A 35 -3.72 -9.75 -14.49
C ARG A 35 -3.43 -8.53 -13.60
N SER A 36 -4.44 -8.05 -12.89
CA SER A 36 -4.29 -6.88 -12.00
C SER A 36 -3.24 -7.09 -10.91
N GLN A 37 -3.15 -8.31 -10.37
CA GLN A 37 -2.14 -8.64 -9.37
C GLN A 37 -0.72 -8.71 -9.97
N ALA A 38 -0.58 -9.19 -11.20
CA ALA A 38 0.69 -9.16 -11.91
C ALA A 38 1.15 -7.72 -12.19
N ASP A 39 0.23 -6.84 -12.56
CA ASP A 39 0.53 -5.43 -12.80
C ASP A 39 0.87 -4.69 -11.49
N PHE A 40 0.25 -5.07 -10.38
CA PHE A 40 0.52 -4.50 -9.05
C PHE A 40 1.90 -4.88 -8.49
N TYR A 41 2.55 -5.94 -8.97
CA TYR A 41 3.85 -6.39 -8.47
C TYR A 41 4.92 -5.28 -8.45
N SER A 42 4.97 -4.46 -9.50
CA SER A 42 5.92 -3.35 -9.56
C SER A 42 5.64 -2.31 -8.45
N ALA A 43 4.37 -2.12 -8.04
CA ALA A 43 4.04 -1.30 -6.90
C ALA A 43 4.65 -1.87 -5.61
N VAL A 44 4.51 -3.12 -5.35
CA VAL A 44 5.08 -3.78 -4.16
C VAL A 44 6.60 -3.61 -4.11
N CYS A 45 7.30 -3.90 -5.21
CA CYS A 45 8.76 -3.80 -5.26
C CYS A 45 9.31 -2.38 -5.11
N TYR A 46 8.49 -1.37 -5.42
CA TYR A 46 8.94 0.02 -5.45
C TYR A 46 8.56 0.80 -4.19
N PHE A 47 7.63 0.29 -3.41
CA PHE A 47 6.96 1.01 -2.32
C PHE A 47 7.92 1.62 -1.30
N SER A 48 8.94 0.88 -0.91
CA SER A 48 9.94 1.36 0.05
C SER A 48 10.95 2.37 -0.52
N ARG A 49 11.09 2.46 -1.86
CA ARG A 49 12.09 3.34 -2.47
C ARG A 49 11.93 4.82 -2.13
N PRO A 50 10.73 5.44 -2.26
CA PRO A 50 10.56 6.83 -1.83
C PRO A 50 10.65 7.03 -0.31
N MET A 51 10.53 5.98 0.52
CA MET A 51 10.75 6.08 1.97
C MET A 51 12.20 6.42 2.30
N PHE A 52 13.20 5.94 1.53
CA PHE A 52 14.60 6.35 1.68
C PHE A 52 14.78 7.85 1.44
N LEU A 53 14.08 8.39 0.43
CA LEU A 53 14.07 9.83 0.19
C LEU A 53 13.38 10.59 1.33
N LEU A 54 12.27 10.07 1.84
CA LEU A 54 11.59 10.64 3.02
C LEU A 54 12.53 10.68 4.22
N CYS A 55 13.24 9.58 4.52
CA CYS A 55 14.26 9.53 5.57
C CYS A 55 15.33 10.61 5.40
N SER A 56 15.82 10.81 4.17
CA SER A 56 16.89 11.80 3.91
C SER A 56 16.45 13.24 4.19
N ARG A 57 15.14 13.52 4.14
CA ARG A 57 14.54 14.83 4.42
C ARG A 57 14.27 15.08 5.92
N MET A 58 14.32 14.02 6.75
CA MET A 58 14.03 14.14 8.18
C MET A 58 15.30 14.62 8.92
N GLU A 59 15.20 15.77 9.60
CA GLU A 59 16.32 16.34 10.35
C GLU A 59 16.64 15.52 11.59
N ASN A 60 15.59 15.09 12.32
CA ASN A 60 15.76 14.31 13.55
C ASN A 60 16.13 12.85 13.24
N TYR A 61 17.31 12.43 13.71
CA TYR A 61 17.77 11.06 13.45
C TYR A 61 16.90 10.00 14.16
N ALA A 62 16.33 10.31 15.33
CA ALA A 62 15.48 9.38 16.04
C ALA A 62 14.15 9.12 15.28
N ASP A 63 13.62 10.14 14.61
CA ASP A 63 12.44 9.96 13.76
C ASP A 63 12.76 9.12 12.52
N ARG A 64 13.98 9.21 11.98
CA ARG A 64 14.45 8.35 10.87
C ARG A 64 14.46 6.87 11.23
N THR A 65 14.80 6.52 12.49
CA THR A 65 14.81 5.11 12.91
C THR A 65 13.44 4.45 12.78
N ILE A 66 12.37 5.23 12.97
CA ILE A 66 10.99 4.75 12.83
C ILE A 66 10.67 4.36 11.38
N ILE A 67 11.07 5.20 10.42
CA ILE A 67 10.88 4.89 8.99
C ILE A 67 11.83 3.75 8.54
N LEU A 68 13.06 3.73 9.05
CA LEU A 68 14.02 2.67 8.74
C LEU A 68 13.55 1.29 9.20
N GLU A 69 12.80 1.20 10.31
CA GLU A 69 12.19 -0.03 10.76
C GLU A 69 11.23 -0.59 9.70
N ASN A 70 10.33 0.24 9.16
CA ASN A 70 9.44 -0.15 8.07
C ASN A 70 10.24 -0.55 6.80
N ILE A 71 11.26 0.25 6.41
CA ILE A 71 12.12 -0.08 5.26
C ILE A 71 12.80 -1.44 5.44
N LEU A 72 13.26 -1.77 6.64
CA LEU A 72 13.89 -3.06 6.91
C LEU A 72 12.90 -4.22 6.76
N ASP A 73 11.67 -4.05 7.25
CA ASP A 73 10.61 -5.04 7.08
C ASP A 73 10.27 -5.25 5.60
N GLU A 74 10.17 -4.17 4.79
CA GLU A 74 9.98 -4.25 3.34
C GLU A 74 11.07 -5.07 2.63
N HIS A 75 12.29 -5.08 3.19
CA HIS A 75 13.44 -5.81 2.66
C HIS A 75 13.71 -7.14 3.37
N GLY A 76 12.77 -7.63 4.20
CA GLY A 76 12.83 -8.94 4.84
C GLY A 76 13.81 -9.03 6.02
N ASN A 77 14.10 -7.89 6.67
CA ASN A 77 14.96 -7.85 7.88
C ASN A 77 16.34 -8.52 7.70
N GLY A 78 16.88 -8.48 6.47
CA GLY A 78 18.17 -9.08 6.13
C GLY A 78 18.10 -10.43 5.43
N ASP A 79 16.92 -11.06 5.31
CA ASP A 79 16.69 -12.20 4.42
C ASP A 79 15.82 -11.78 3.24
N ILE A 80 16.42 -11.73 2.06
CA ILE A 80 15.69 -11.33 0.82
C ILE A 80 14.48 -12.20 0.53
N LYS A 81 14.44 -13.44 1.00
CA LYS A 81 13.32 -14.35 0.79
C LYS A 81 12.06 -13.90 1.51
N ASP A 82 12.23 -13.17 2.62
CA ASP A 82 11.15 -12.63 3.43
C ASP A 82 10.77 -11.20 3.01
N SER A 83 11.46 -10.62 2.00
CA SER A 83 11.09 -9.31 1.47
C SER A 83 9.71 -9.32 0.83
N HIS A 84 9.05 -8.17 0.85
CA HIS A 84 7.72 -8.02 0.26
C HIS A 84 7.71 -8.38 -1.22
N GLY A 85 8.73 -8.01 -1.99
CA GLY A 85 8.85 -8.38 -3.39
C GLY A 85 8.92 -9.89 -3.62
N GLU A 86 9.72 -10.63 -2.84
CA GLU A 86 9.83 -12.08 -3.01
C GLU A 86 8.62 -12.84 -2.47
N THR A 87 8.03 -12.43 -1.35
CA THR A 87 6.79 -13.05 -0.83
C THR A 87 5.61 -12.81 -1.77
N TYR A 88 5.50 -11.61 -2.37
CA TYR A 88 4.48 -11.31 -3.37
C TYR A 88 4.70 -12.09 -4.67
N LYS A 89 5.92 -12.22 -5.13
CA LYS A 89 6.28 -13.05 -6.28
C LYS A 89 5.87 -14.52 -6.08
N ASN A 90 6.12 -15.08 -4.91
CA ASN A 90 5.67 -16.43 -4.58
C ASN A 90 4.14 -16.56 -4.61
N TYR A 91 3.43 -15.54 -4.13
CA TYR A 91 1.98 -15.45 -4.26
C TYR A 91 1.53 -15.44 -5.73
N LEU A 92 2.19 -14.66 -6.61
CA LEU A 92 1.87 -14.64 -8.04
C LEU A 92 2.11 -15.98 -8.73
N LEU A 93 3.15 -16.72 -8.34
CA LEU A 93 3.39 -18.09 -8.81
C LEU A 93 2.26 -19.03 -8.39
N ASN A 94 1.75 -18.90 -7.16
CA ASN A 94 0.60 -19.65 -6.67
C ASN A 94 -0.69 -19.33 -7.45
N LEU A 95 -0.85 -18.10 -7.96
CA LEU A 95 -1.93 -17.72 -8.89
C LEU A 95 -1.76 -18.29 -10.30
N GLY A 96 -0.66 -19.00 -10.57
CA GLY A 96 -0.36 -19.57 -11.90
C GLY A 96 0.16 -18.54 -12.90
N ILE A 97 0.80 -17.47 -12.43
CA ILE A 97 1.52 -16.52 -13.30
C ILE A 97 2.91 -17.09 -13.58
N ASN A 98 3.33 -17.12 -14.86
CA ASN A 98 4.65 -17.62 -15.19
C ASN A 98 5.75 -16.69 -14.68
N LYS A 99 6.85 -17.27 -14.18
CA LYS A 99 8.00 -16.52 -13.66
C LYS A 99 8.51 -15.45 -14.65
N ASN A 100 8.52 -15.75 -15.94
CA ASN A 100 8.98 -14.82 -16.98
C ASN A 100 8.01 -13.64 -17.22
N ASP A 101 6.77 -13.74 -16.76
CA ASP A 101 5.77 -12.68 -16.88
C ASP A 101 5.76 -11.73 -15.66
N ILE A 102 6.35 -12.17 -14.53
CA ILE A 102 6.41 -11.39 -13.30
C ILE A 102 7.39 -10.20 -13.38
N TYR A 103 8.45 -10.31 -14.17
CA TYR A 103 9.53 -9.29 -14.28
C TYR A 103 9.31 -8.24 -15.37
N LYS A 104 8.10 -8.11 -15.88
CA LYS A 104 7.79 -7.03 -16.82
C LYS A 104 7.78 -5.70 -16.08
N GLU A 105 8.53 -4.73 -16.63
CA GLU A 105 8.65 -3.36 -16.09
C GLU A 105 7.28 -2.69 -15.87
N PHE A 106 7.30 -1.51 -15.20
CA PHE A 106 6.14 -0.64 -14.94
C PHE A 106 5.26 -0.40 -16.19
N ASN A 107 4.49 -1.42 -16.58
CA ASN A 107 3.75 -1.40 -17.84
C ASN A 107 2.31 -0.92 -17.67
N HIS A 108 1.84 -0.68 -16.42
CA HIS A 108 0.47 -0.23 -16.19
C HIS A 108 0.44 1.23 -15.72
N SER A 109 -0.32 2.07 -16.44
CA SER A 109 -0.44 3.50 -16.16
C SER A 109 -0.93 3.81 -14.74
N ALA A 110 -1.79 2.96 -14.16
CA ALA A 110 -2.27 3.10 -12.79
C ALA A 110 -1.12 3.08 -11.77
N VAL A 111 -0.16 2.16 -11.93
CA VAL A 111 1.01 2.04 -11.04
C VAL A 111 1.99 3.18 -11.28
N SER A 112 2.27 3.51 -12.54
CA SER A 112 3.14 4.65 -12.87
C SER A 112 2.60 5.97 -12.32
N ASN A 113 1.29 6.21 -12.42
CA ASN A 113 0.65 7.40 -11.86
C ASN A 113 0.72 7.43 -10.33
N PHE A 114 0.46 6.30 -9.67
CA PHE A 114 0.59 6.17 -8.23
C PHE A 114 2.00 6.59 -7.77
N TYR A 115 3.03 6.04 -8.41
CA TYR A 115 4.40 6.38 -8.06
C TYR A 115 4.80 7.81 -8.38
N SER A 116 4.32 8.35 -9.48
CA SER A 116 4.57 9.75 -9.81
C SER A 116 4.06 10.67 -8.70
N ILE A 117 2.86 10.40 -8.19
CA ILE A 117 2.26 11.20 -7.11
C ILE A 117 3.02 10.99 -5.78
N VAL A 118 3.36 9.74 -5.44
CA VAL A 118 4.14 9.44 -4.21
C VAL A 118 5.49 10.15 -4.25
N ASN A 119 6.25 10.03 -5.34
CA ASN A 119 7.54 10.67 -5.49
C ASN A 119 7.44 12.19 -5.41
N GLN A 120 6.52 12.80 -6.16
CA GLN A 120 6.32 14.25 -6.14
C GLN A 120 5.96 14.76 -4.73
N THR A 121 5.12 14.03 -4.01
CA THR A 121 4.75 14.38 -2.62
C THR A 121 5.95 14.27 -1.70
N VAL A 122 6.71 13.19 -1.81
CA VAL A 122 7.91 12.99 -0.97
C VAL A 122 9.00 14.02 -1.31
N GLU A 123 9.15 14.41 -2.55
CA GLU A 123 10.18 15.38 -2.97
C GLU A 123 9.83 16.82 -2.62
N ASN A 124 8.58 17.23 -2.86
CA ASN A 124 8.23 18.65 -2.98
C ASN A 124 7.27 19.15 -1.88
N ASP A 125 6.46 18.28 -1.28
CA ASP A 125 5.50 18.71 -0.26
C ASP A 125 6.15 18.85 1.14
N LYS A 126 5.39 19.39 2.09
CA LYS A 126 5.78 19.41 3.50
C LYS A 126 5.97 17.98 4.01
N ILE A 127 6.93 17.80 4.90
CA ILE A 127 7.30 16.46 5.40
C ILE A 127 6.13 15.77 6.10
N GLU A 128 5.30 16.54 6.82
CA GLU A 128 4.09 16.03 7.47
C GLU A 128 3.07 15.48 6.47
N THR A 129 2.99 16.08 5.27
CA THR A 129 2.14 15.60 4.19
C THR A 129 2.61 14.23 3.70
N ALA A 130 3.90 14.09 3.45
CA ALA A 130 4.47 12.82 2.99
C ALA A 130 4.35 11.71 4.04
N ILE A 131 4.64 12.00 5.31
CA ILE A 131 4.51 11.05 6.42
C ILE A 131 3.06 10.59 6.59
N ALA A 132 2.11 11.53 6.59
CA ALA A 132 0.68 11.22 6.74
C ALA A 132 0.13 10.43 5.54
N MET A 133 0.63 10.71 4.33
CA MET A 133 0.30 9.95 3.12
C MET A 133 0.71 8.49 3.26
N TYR A 134 1.94 8.20 3.69
CA TYR A 134 2.37 6.83 3.93
C TYR A 134 1.54 6.16 5.03
N GLY A 135 1.31 6.84 6.16
CA GLY A 135 0.52 6.26 7.25
C GLY A 135 -0.86 5.79 6.81
N ILE A 136 -1.59 6.59 6.03
CA ILE A 136 -2.92 6.17 5.55
C ILE A 136 -2.84 5.10 4.44
N MET A 137 -1.79 5.09 3.61
CA MET A 137 -1.61 4.03 2.62
C MET A 137 -1.39 2.68 3.28
N GLU A 138 -0.55 2.60 4.31
CA GLU A 138 -0.34 1.39 5.12
C GLU A 138 -1.64 0.93 5.81
N ASP A 139 -2.35 1.87 6.45
CA ASP A 139 -3.62 1.57 7.13
C ASP A 139 -4.67 1.00 6.15
N ARG A 140 -4.80 1.59 4.96
CA ARG A 140 -5.68 1.08 3.91
C ARG A 140 -5.22 -0.25 3.33
N TYR A 141 -3.91 -0.44 3.19
CA TYR A 141 -3.39 -1.69 2.65
C TYR A 141 -3.66 -2.87 3.59
N SER A 142 -3.67 -2.65 4.90
CA SER A 142 -4.14 -3.64 5.88
C SER A 142 -5.58 -4.11 5.62
N GLU A 143 -6.51 -3.20 5.31
CA GLU A 143 -7.89 -3.52 4.93
C GLU A 143 -7.95 -4.24 3.56
N ILE A 144 -7.18 -3.75 2.59
CA ILE A 144 -7.08 -4.32 1.25
C ILE A 144 -6.55 -5.77 1.31
N SER A 145 -5.50 -5.99 2.08
CA SER A 145 -4.90 -7.32 2.28
C SER A 145 -5.92 -8.32 2.82
N LEU A 146 -6.73 -7.91 3.80
CA LEU A 146 -7.79 -8.74 4.36
C LEU A 146 -8.89 -9.02 3.32
N CYS A 147 -9.30 -8.01 2.55
CA CYS A 147 -10.31 -8.14 1.51
C CYS A 147 -9.86 -9.13 0.42
N ILE A 148 -8.64 -8.97 -0.10
CA ILE A 148 -8.08 -9.85 -1.13
C ILE A 148 -7.94 -11.28 -0.59
N ALA A 149 -7.33 -11.48 0.58
CA ALA A 149 -7.15 -12.79 1.16
C ALA A 149 -8.48 -13.54 1.35
N SER A 150 -9.50 -12.84 1.87
CA SER A 150 -10.83 -13.42 2.07
C SER A 150 -11.49 -13.81 0.74
N SER A 151 -11.37 -12.95 -0.27
CA SER A 151 -11.96 -13.21 -1.59
C SER A 151 -11.30 -14.39 -2.30
N LEU A 152 -9.97 -14.53 -2.19
CA LEU A 152 -9.24 -15.66 -2.78
C LEU A 152 -9.69 -17.00 -2.21
N ILE A 153 -9.95 -17.05 -0.91
CA ILE A 153 -10.46 -18.26 -0.24
C ILE A 153 -11.93 -18.52 -0.63
N ASN A 154 -12.78 -17.49 -0.55
CA ASN A 154 -14.22 -17.62 -0.80
C ASN A 154 -14.53 -18.02 -2.25
N ASN A 155 -13.74 -17.54 -3.20
CA ASN A 155 -13.85 -17.90 -4.61
C ASN A 155 -13.13 -19.21 -4.97
N ASN A 156 -12.50 -19.88 -4.01
CA ASN A 156 -11.69 -21.08 -4.23
C ASN A 156 -10.53 -20.90 -5.23
N TRP A 157 -9.99 -19.69 -5.33
CA TRP A 157 -8.87 -19.38 -6.22
C TRP A 157 -7.51 -19.78 -5.61
N LEU A 158 -7.36 -19.68 -4.30
CA LEU A 158 -6.18 -20.14 -3.56
C LEU A 158 -6.60 -20.77 -2.21
N LYS A 159 -5.71 -21.61 -1.67
CA LYS A 159 -5.83 -22.16 -0.32
C LYS A 159 -5.15 -21.23 0.69
N LYS A 160 -5.52 -21.39 1.96
CA LYS A 160 -5.01 -20.55 3.06
C LYS A 160 -3.48 -20.59 3.21
N ASP A 161 -2.86 -21.73 2.97
CA ASP A 161 -1.40 -21.93 3.02
C ASP A 161 -0.63 -21.27 1.86
N GLN A 162 -1.35 -20.85 0.82
CA GLN A 162 -0.80 -20.15 -0.34
C GLN A 162 -0.87 -18.61 -0.22
N LEU A 163 -1.40 -18.09 0.90
CA LEU A 163 -1.66 -16.67 1.17
C LEU A 163 -0.65 -16.04 2.13
N SER A 164 0.57 -16.57 2.24
CA SER A 164 1.58 -16.09 3.21
C SER A 164 1.78 -14.59 3.14
N HIS A 165 1.89 -14.02 1.93
CA HIS A 165 2.03 -12.57 1.75
C HIS A 165 0.91 -11.79 2.46
N TYR A 166 -0.35 -11.98 2.08
CA TYR A 166 -1.48 -11.23 2.63
C TYR A 166 -1.79 -11.53 4.10
N THR A 167 -1.49 -12.73 4.59
CA THR A 167 -1.72 -13.07 6.00
C THR A 167 -0.71 -12.43 6.95
N THR A 168 0.52 -12.21 6.48
CA THR A 168 1.56 -11.50 7.22
C THR A 168 1.27 -10.00 7.26
N HIS A 169 0.92 -9.42 6.12
CA HIS A 169 0.68 -7.99 5.95
C HIS A 169 -0.46 -7.43 6.80
N LYS A 170 -1.53 -8.18 7.03
CA LYS A 170 -2.65 -7.72 7.85
C LYS A 170 -2.24 -7.13 9.21
N LYS A 171 -1.25 -7.72 9.88
CA LYS A 171 -0.79 -7.25 11.19
C LYS A 171 0.34 -6.23 11.08
N LEU A 172 1.21 -6.44 10.12
CA LEU A 172 2.39 -5.63 9.91
C LEU A 172 2.02 -4.23 9.43
N ASP A 173 1.14 -4.11 8.43
CA ASP A 173 0.73 -2.83 7.86
C ASP A 173 -0.01 -1.94 8.87
N THR A 174 -0.80 -2.54 9.77
CA THR A 174 -1.41 -1.79 10.88
C THR A 174 -0.35 -1.20 11.82
N TYR A 175 0.71 -1.95 12.09
CA TYR A 175 1.85 -1.48 12.89
C TYR A 175 2.63 -0.40 12.14
N HIS A 176 2.91 -0.58 10.87
CA HIS A 176 3.59 0.41 10.03
C HIS A 176 2.80 1.71 9.94
N ALA A 177 1.50 1.65 9.76
CA ALA A 177 0.63 2.83 9.79
C ALA A 177 0.80 3.63 11.09
N GLU A 178 0.82 2.94 12.24
CA GLU A 178 0.99 3.57 13.54
C GLU A 178 2.38 4.22 13.70
N LEU A 179 3.42 3.62 13.13
CA LEU A 179 4.77 4.22 13.10
C LEU A 179 4.75 5.59 12.40
N PHE A 180 4.13 5.69 11.23
CA PHE A 180 3.98 6.96 10.53
C PHE A 180 3.10 7.95 11.30
N TYR A 181 1.98 7.50 11.82
CA TYR A 181 1.06 8.36 12.58
C TYR A 181 1.71 8.94 13.84
N LYS A 182 2.55 8.18 14.53
CA LYS A 182 3.31 8.62 15.70
C LYS A 182 4.18 9.84 15.42
N LEU A 183 4.76 9.93 14.22
CA LEU A 183 5.62 11.04 13.81
C LEU A 183 4.89 12.38 13.64
N VAL A 184 3.58 12.35 13.40
CA VAL A 184 2.79 13.57 13.11
C VAL A 184 1.68 13.83 14.13
N ARG A 185 1.34 12.85 14.98
CA ARG A 185 0.19 12.95 15.89
C ARG A 185 0.29 14.13 16.87
N ASN A 186 1.46 14.41 17.40
CA ASN A 186 1.69 15.53 18.32
C ASN A 186 1.55 16.90 17.64
N LYS A 187 1.80 16.97 16.33
CA LYS A 187 1.69 18.20 15.53
C LYS A 187 0.25 18.53 15.13
N TRP A 188 -0.69 17.61 15.34
CA TRP A 188 -2.09 17.78 14.95
C TRP A 188 -2.81 18.95 15.61
N THR A 189 -2.36 19.38 16.79
CA THR A 189 -2.95 20.50 17.54
C THR A 189 -2.67 21.86 16.88
N GLU A 190 -1.57 21.99 16.15
CA GLU A 190 -1.18 23.20 15.46
C GLU A 190 -1.80 23.25 14.05
N GLU A 191 -2.48 24.37 13.74
CA GLU A 191 -3.29 24.46 12.51
C GLU A 191 -2.48 24.25 11.22
N ILE A 192 -1.28 24.84 11.13
CA ILE A 192 -0.44 24.74 9.94
C ILE A 192 -0.01 23.28 9.66
N TYR A 193 0.35 22.53 10.70
CA TYR A 193 0.73 21.13 10.55
C TYR A 193 -0.51 20.26 10.32
N ARG A 194 -1.63 20.56 10.98
CA ARG A 194 -2.89 19.83 10.81
C ARG A 194 -3.37 19.86 9.36
N GLU A 195 -3.28 21.00 8.68
CA GLU A 195 -3.68 21.09 7.27
C GLU A 195 -2.76 20.28 6.34
N ASN A 196 -1.44 20.29 6.59
CA ASN A 196 -0.49 19.44 5.87
C ASN A 196 -0.77 17.95 6.10
N ILE A 197 -1.05 17.55 7.33
CA ILE A 197 -1.39 16.16 7.69
C ILE A 197 -2.69 15.75 7.02
N LYS A 198 -3.75 16.58 7.05
CA LYS A 198 -5.02 16.29 6.34
C LYS A 198 -4.80 16.11 4.85
N LYS A 199 -4.00 16.99 4.22
CA LYS A 199 -3.63 16.86 2.80
C LYS A 199 -3.02 15.50 2.52
N GLY A 200 -2.06 15.06 3.33
CA GLY A 200 -1.40 13.76 3.19
C GLY A 200 -2.36 12.59 3.35
N LEU A 201 -3.18 12.60 4.41
CA LEU A 201 -4.19 11.57 4.67
C LEU A 201 -5.19 11.44 3.51
N GLN A 202 -5.72 12.56 3.02
CA GLN A 202 -6.66 12.56 1.88
C GLN A 202 -6.00 12.05 0.61
N LEU A 203 -4.78 12.50 0.33
CA LEU A 203 -4.03 12.11 -0.86
C LEU A 203 -3.73 10.61 -0.85
N GLY A 204 -3.12 10.08 0.22
CA GLY A 204 -2.77 8.67 0.33
C GLY A 204 -4.00 7.76 0.22
N ASN A 205 -5.09 8.13 0.93
CA ASN A 205 -6.36 7.41 0.84
C ASN A 205 -6.92 7.37 -0.59
N LYS A 206 -6.82 8.48 -1.31
CA LYS A 206 -7.30 8.58 -2.70
C LYS A 206 -6.45 7.76 -3.66
N ILE A 207 -5.12 7.93 -3.63
CA ILE A 207 -4.24 7.35 -4.65
C ILE A 207 -4.15 5.83 -4.57
N VAL A 208 -4.24 5.24 -3.37
CA VAL A 208 -4.24 3.78 -3.23
C VAL A 208 -5.49 3.17 -3.86
N PHE A 209 -6.65 3.76 -3.66
CA PHE A 209 -7.89 3.27 -4.29
C PHE A 209 -7.96 3.57 -5.79
N ASP A 210 -7.52 4.76 -6.21
CA ASP A 210 -7.42 5.09 -7.63
C ASP A 210 -6.53 4.09 -8.38
N MET A 211 -5.41 3.70 -7.80
CA MET A 211 -4.53 2.69 -8.38
C MET A 211 -5.27 1.37 -8.60
N PHE A 212 -5.88 0.79 -7.55
CA PHE A 212 -6.60 -0.46 -7.68
C PHE A 212 -7.78 -0.37 -8.66
N ASN A 213 -8.60 0.67 -8.59
CA ASN A 213 -9.72 0.86 -9.50
C ASN A 213 -9.26 0.97 -10.97
N ASN A 214 -8.10 1.61 -11.22
CA ASN A 214 -7.55 1.74 -12.56
C ASN A 214 -6.82 0.49 -13.06
N LEU A 215 -6.41 -0.45 -12.18
CA LEU A 215 -5.89 -1.76 -12.58
C LEU A 215 -6.94 -2.65 -13.29
N LEU A 216 -8.23 -2.30 -13.19
CA LEU A 216 -9.30 -2.96 -13.95
C LEU A 216 -9.27 -2.63 -15.44
N LYS A 217 -8.70 -1.48 -15.80
CA LYS A 217 -8.60 -1.05 -17.20
C LYS A 217 -7.55 -1.90 -17.93
N GLU A 218 -7.76 -2.09 -19.21
CA GLU A 218 -6.71 -2.66 -20.06
C GLU A 218 -5.59 -1.64 -20.27
N LYS A 219 -4.37 -2.15 -20.55
CA LYS A 219 -3.18 -1.34 -20.79
C LYS A 219 -3.34 -0.46 -22.02
#